data_5aaddd5bba0ea0e14c869f722218f8ed
#
_entry.id   5aaddd5bba0ea0e14c869f722218f8ed
#
_cell.length_a   1.000
_cell.length_b   1.000
_cell.length_c   1.000
_cell.angle_alpha   90.00
_cell.angle_beta   90.00
_cell.angle_gamma   90.00
#
_symmetry.space_group_name_H-M   'P 1'
#
loop_
_entity.id
_entity.type
_entity.pdbx_description
1 polymer ?
#
loop_
_entity_poly.entity_id
_entity_poly.type
_entity_poly.pdbx_seq_one_letter_code
_entity_poly.pdbx_strand_id
1 'polypeptide(L)'
;MITEIRQKISDGKFEFSKHAVDQSIVRDIGVNEVCEAVSNGEIIEDYPDDKYGPSCLVLGRTIGGRPIHVHCSYPTRDYLKIITVYEPDPGS
;
A
#
# COMPACT_ATOMS: atom_id res chain seq x y z
N MET A 1 11.79 -1.87 7.82
CA MET A 1 10.91 -0.91 7.10
C MET A 1 9.43 -1.31 7.13
N ILE A 2 9.10 -2.56 6.95
CA ILE A 2 7.69 -2.97 6.99
C ILE A 2 7.03 -2.70 8.35
N THR A 3 7.76 -2.83 9.42
CA THR A 3 7.23 -2.57 10.77
C THR A 3 6.76 -1.13 10.91
N GLU A 4 7.54 -0.17 10.42
CA GLU A 4 7.20 1.25 10.48
C GLU A 4 6.03 1.58 9.56
N ILE A 5 5.93 0.91 8.40
CA ILE A 5 4.79 1.05 7.50
C ILE A 5 3.52 0.58 8.18
N ARG A 6 3.56 -0.60 8.81
CA ARG A 6 2.41 -1.15 9.55
C ARG A 6 2.01 -0.23 10.69
N GLN A 7 3.00 0.36 11.37
CA GLN A 7 2.73 1.28 12.49
C GLN A 7 2.00 2.53 11.98
N LYS A 8 2.42 3.09 10.85
CA LYS A 8 1.73 4.24 10.25
C LYS A 8 0.28 3.91 9.91
N ILE A 9 0.04 2.74 9.33
CA ILE A 9 -1.32 2.29 9.01
C ILE A 9 -2.15 2.14 10.29
N SER A 10 -1.58 1.50 11.31
CA SER A 10 -2.26 1.28 12.60
C SER A 10 -2.61 2.61 13.29
N ASP A 11 -1.73 3.60 13.18
CA ASP A 11 -1.93 4.91 13.79
C ASP A 11 -2.84 5.84 12.97
N GLY A 12 -3.30 5.40 11.81
CA GLY A 12 -4.10 6.23 10.92
C GLY A 12 -3.29 7.34 10.24
N LYS A 13 -1.97 7.24 10.27
CA LYS A 13 -1.06 8.24 9.68
C LYS A 13 -0.70 7.89 8.25
N PHE A 14 -1.70 7.87 7.41
CA PHE A 14 -1.51 7.62 5.97
C PHE A 14 -2.50 8.46 5.17
N GLU A 15 -2.17 8.69 3.92
CA GLU A 15 -3.02 9.42 2.99
C GLU A 15 -2.94 8.78 1.62
N PHE A 16 -4.03 8.86 0.85
CA PHE A 16 -4.08 8.34 -0.51
C PHE A 16 -3.75 9.48 -1.48
N SER A 17 -2.90 9.20 -2.47
CA SER A 17 -2.72 10.09 -3.60
C SER A 17 -4.03 10.12 -4.40
N LYS A 18 -4.20 11.12 -5.27
CA LYS A 18 -5.35 11.17 -6.16
C LYS A 18 -5.44 9.91 -7.01
N HIS A 19 -4.31 9.47 -7.55
CA HIS A 19 -4.25 8.24 -8.35
C HIS A 19 -4.70 7.02 -7.54
N ALA A 20 -4.27 6.92 -6.28
CA ALA A 20 -4.66 5.81 -5.42
C ALA A 20 -6.18 5.83 -5.14
N VAL A 21 -6.74 7.03 -4.92
CA VAL A 21 -8.20 7.17 -4.74
C VAL A 21 -8.92 6.66 -6.00
N ASP A 22 -8.49 7.14 -7.18
CA ASP A 22 -9.11 6.74 -8.44
C ASP A 22 -9.03 5.22 -8.64
N GLN A 23 -7.87 4.62 -8.37
CA GLN A 23 -7.69 3.17 -8.50
C GLN A 23 -8.54 2.39 -7.50
N SER A 24 -8.66 2.87 -6.27
CA SER A 24 -9.49 2.22 -5.26
C SER A 24 -10.95 2.16 -5.69
N ILE A 25 -11.44 3.22 -6.33
CA ILE A 25 -12.83 3.28 -6.82
C ILE A 25 -13.01 2.35 -8.02
N VAL A 26 -12.13 2.46 -9.03
CA VAL A 26 -12.23 1.67 -10.26
C VAL A 26 -12.12 0.18 -9.98
N ARG A 27 -11.26 -0.20 -9.04
CA ARG A 27 -10.98 -1.60 -8.72
C ARG A 27 -11.78 -2.13 -7.54
N ASP A 28 -12.63 -1.29 -6.95
CA ASP A 28 -13.44 -1.65 -5.78
C ASP A 28 -12.56 -2.20 -4.65
N ILE A 29 -11.54 -1.44 -4.30
CA ILE A 29 -10.65 -1.75 -3.17
C ILE A 29 -10.89 -0.70 -2.10
N GLY A 30 -11.51 -1.08 -0.98
CA GLY A 30 -11.81 -0.16 0.11
C GLY A 30 -10.58 0.18 0.95
N VAL A 31 -10.65 1.30 1.66
CA VAL A 31 -9.57 1.72 2.57
C VAL A 31 -9.28 0.64 3.61
N ASN A 32 -10.33 0.01 4.16
CA ASN A 32 -10.16 -1.06 5.13
C ASN A 32 -9.39 -2.25 4.54
N GLU A 33 -9.66 -2.57 3.28
CA GLU A 33 -8.96 -3.66 2.60
C GLU A 33 -7.47 -3.35 2.41
N VAL A 34 -7.14 -2.09 2.09
CA VAL A 34 -5.75 -1.66 1.99
C VAL A 34 -5.06 -1.79 3.35
N CYS A 35 -5.72 -1.34 4.42
CA CYS A 35 -5.17 -1.45 5.78
C CYS A 35 -4.95 -2.91 6.19
N GLU A 36 -5.91 -3.78 5.90
CA GLU A 36 -5.80 -5.22 6.18
C GLU A 36 -4.59 -5.82 5.45
N ALA A 37 -4.49 -5.53 4.15
CA ALA A 37 -3.41 -6.07 3.32
C ALA A 37 -2.03 -5.62 3.82
N VAL A 38 -1.87 -4.34 4.13
CA VAL A 38 -0.59 -3.83 4.63
C VAL A 38 -0.25 -4.42 6.00
N SER A 39 -1.26 -4.59 6.85
CA SER A 39 -1.06 -5.11 8.22
C SER A 39 -0.44 -6.51 8.26
N ASN A 40 -0.73 -7.34 7.25
CA ASN A 40 -0.17 -8.69 7.16
C ASN A 40 0.77 -8.86 5.97
N GLY A 41 1.06 -7.76 5.26
CA GLY A 41 1.82 -7.80 4.03
C GLY A 41 3.33 -7.81 4.23
N GLU A 42 4.01 -8.02 3.12
CA GLU A 42 5.47 -7.96 3.06
C GLU A 42 5.91 -7.13 1.87
N ILE A 43 7.09 -6.54 1.96
CA ILE A 43 7.67 -5.78 0.86
C ILE A 43 8.19 -6.76 -0.18
N ILE A 44 7.69 -6.67 -1.41
CA ILE A 44 8.12 -7.54 -2.51
C ILE A 44 9.00 -6.82 -3.51
N GLU A 45 8.94 -5.49 -3.56
CA GLU A 45 9.82 -4.67 -4.39
C GLU A 45 10.17 -3.39 -3.65
N ASP A 46 11.38 -2.91 -3.88
CA ASP A 46 11.90 -1.71 -3.24
C ASP A 46 12.44 -0.75 -4.31
N TYR A 47 12.04 0.52 -4.21
CA TYR A 47 12.40 1.56 -5.17
C TYR A 47 13.05 2.74 -4.43
N PRO A 48 14.29 2.55 -3.92
CA PRO A 48 14.95 3.59 -3.10
C PRO A 48 15.28 4.84 -3.88
N ASP A 49 15.42 4.73 -5.21
CA ASP A 49 15.81 5.83 -6.09
C ASP A 49 14.65 6.36 -6.94
N ASP A 50 13.40 6.07 -6.55
CA ASP A 50 12.22 6.58 -7.26
C ASP A 50 12.30 8.10 -7.32
N LYS A 51 12.07 8.67 -8.50
CA LYS A 51 12.26 10.10 -8.74
C LYS A 51 11.33 11.00 -7.91
N TYR A 52 10.21 10.46 -7.43
CA TYR A 52 9.28 11.19 -6.57
C TYR A 52 9.50 10.91 -5.08
N GLY A 53 10.63 10.29 -4.75
CA GLY A 53 10.99 9.90 -3.41
C GLY A 53 10.97 8.38 -3.25
N PRO A 54 11.73 7.85 -2.29
CA PRO A 54 11.80 6.41 -2.07
C PRO A 54 10.43 5.79 -1.82
N SER A 55 10.18 4.65 -2.43
CA SER A 55 8.92 3.93 -2.32
C SER A 55 9.13 2.43 -2.35
N CYS A 56 8.08 1.68 -2.06
CA CYS A 56 8.13 0.22 -2.10
C CYS A 56 6.77 -0.37 -2.43
N LEU A 57 6.76 -1.63 -2.82
CA LEU A 57 5.54 -2.36 -3.14
C LEU A 57 5.29 -3.42 -2.07
N VAL A 58 4.12 -3.36 -1.45
CA VAL A 58 3.70 -4.31 -0.42
C VAL A 58 2.66 -5.25 -1.01
N LEU A 59 2.84 -6.54 -0.78
CA LEU A 59 1.82 -7.55 -1.10
C LEU A 59 1.23 -8.05 0.21
N GLY A 60 -0.08 -7.96 0.35
CA GLY A 60 -0.81 -8.52 1.48
C GLY A 60 -2.16 -9.04 1.04
N ARG A 61 -2.91 -9.60 2.00
CA ARG A 61 -4.25 -10.12 1.74
C ARG A 61 -5.24 -9.47 2.68
N THR A 62 -6.45 -9.26 2.18
CA THR A 62 -7.56 -8.83 3.03
C THR A 62 -7.97 -9.99 3.94
N ILE A 63 -8.81 -9.70 4.93
CA ILE A 63 -9.37 -10.73 5.80
C ILE A 63 -10.11 -11.80 4.98
N GLY A 64 -10.75 -11.39 3.89
CA GLY A 64 -11.43 -12.31 2.98
C GLY A 64 -10.50 -13.08 2.04
N GLY A 65 -9.19 -12.87 2.11
CA GLY A 65 -8.21 -13.59 1.31
C GLY A 65 -7.88 -12.97 -0.03
N ARG A 66 -8.38 -11.76 -0.31
CA ARG A 66 -8.13 -11.05 -1.57
C ARG A 66 -6.71 -10.50 -1.58
N PRO A 67 -5.86 -10.87 -2.56
CA PRO A 67 -4.50 -10.33 -2.63
C PRO A 67 -4.53 -8.89 -3.14
N ILE A 68 -3.77 -8.01 -2.49
CA ILE A 68 -3.69 -6.59 -2.85
C ILE A 68 -2.23 -6.18 -2.91
N HIS A 69 -1.85 -5.50 -3.99
CA HIS A 69 -0.58 -4.79 -4.09
C HIS A 69 -0.81 -3.35 -3.67
N VAL A 70 0.02 -2.86 -2.75
CA VAL A 70 -0.02 -1.48 -2.28
C VAL A 70 1.35 -0.85 -2.51
N HIS A 71 1.40 0.11 -3.43
CA HIS A 71 2.61 0.90 -3.67
C HIS A 71 2.55 2.11 -2.74
N CYS A 72 3.52 2.26 -1.88
CA CYS A 72 3.53 3.34 -0.89
C CYS A 72 4.92 3.95 -0.74
N SER A 73 4.96 5.17 -0.20
CA SER A 73 6.21 5.83 0.14
C SER A 73 6.91 5.12 1.29
N TYR A 74 8.20 5.42 1.50
CA TYR A 74 8.88 5.02 2.73
C TYR A 74 8.20 5.70 3.94
N PRO A 75 8.26 5.10 5.12
CA PRO A 75 7.61 5.65 6.32
C PRO A 75 8.46 6.74 7.00
N THR A 76 9.16 7.54 6.22
CA THR A 76 10.04 8.60 6.71
C THR A 76 9.33 9.94 6.90
N ARG A 77 8.10 10.06 6.41
CA ARG A 77 7.25 11.24 6.56
C ARG A 77 6.27 11.02 7.70
N ASP A 78 5.65 12.11 8.18
CA ASP A 78 4.59 12.01 9.18
C ASP A 78 3.45 11.12 8.67
N TYR A 79 3.05 11.31 7.41
CA TYR A 79 2.00 10.50 6.77
C TYR A 79 2.60 9.64 5.67
N LEU A 80 2.30 8.35 5.74
CA LEU A 80 2.64 7.41 4.68
C LEU A 80 1.76 7.71 3.46
N LYS A 81 2.36 7.90 2.30
CA LYS A 81 1.62 8.14 1.06
C LYS A 81 1.30 6.81 0.39
N ILE A 82 0.03 6.51 0.22
CA ILE A 82 -0.42 5.39 -0.62
C ILE A 82 -0.46 5.91 -2.06
N ILE A 83 0.42 5.40 -2.91
CA ILE A 83 0.63 5.91 -4.26
C ILE A 83 -0.33 5.27 -5.25
N THR A 84 -0.49 3.94 -5.17
CA THR A 84 -1.47 3.21 -5.96
C THR A 84 -1.80 1.88 -5.31
N VAL A 85 -2.97 1.34 -5.65
CA VAL A 85 -3.44 0.05 -5.15
C VAL A 85 -4.04 -0.74 -6.31
N TYR A 86 -3.82 -2.05 -6.34
CA TYR A 86 -4.38 -2.91 -7.37
C TYR A 86 -4.28 -4.37 -6.94
N GLU A 87 -5.02 -5.24 -7.62
CA GLU A 87 -4.87 -6.68 -7.44
C GLU A 87 -3.81 -7.19 -8.40
N PRO A 88 -2.91 -8.10 -7.97
CA PRO A 88 -1.99 -8.74 -8.91
C PRO A 88 -2.78 -9.59 -9.91
N ASP A 89 -2.31 -9.63 -11.16
CA ASP A 89 -2.96 -10.44 -12.19
C ASP A 89 -2.82 -11.93 -11.86
N PRO A 90 -3.95 -12.70 -11.88
CA PRO A 90 -3.87 -14.14 -11.73
C PRO A 90 -3.04 -14.73 -12.88
N GLY A 91 -2.03 -15.48 -12.57
CA GLY A 91 -1.18 -16.12 -13.56
C GLY A 91 0.04 -15.34 -14.01
N SER A 92 0.28 -14.15 -13.44
CA SER A 92 1.53 -13.42 -13.67
C SER A 92 2.51 -13.65 -12.52
#